data_1a9234f51d82447a7d16948389682caf
#
_entry.id   1a9234f51d82447a7d16948389682caf
#
_cell.length_a   1.000
_cell.length_b   1.000
_cell.length_c   1.000
_cell.angle_alpha   90.00
_cell.angle_beta   90.00
_cell.angle_gamma   90.00
#
_symmetry.space_group_name_H-M   'P 1'
#
loop_
_entity.id
_entity.type
_entity.pdbx_description
1 polymer ?
#
loop_
_entity_poly.entity_id
_entity_poly.type
_entity_poly.pdbx_seq_one_letter_code
_entity_poly.pdbx_strand_id
1 'polypeptide(L)'
;MAEAIDPGVLKAFTELGEKFNLEPKVVTWLTSDKGLGARTLDDFLFSCDDAKDVKKLAREAEPENELMAVSRLCQAWHALKRSRDAAEDVKRVGLDTSDMDELLPSAVLEDIESRHWNRYKMSWPPEMSPADTVVSRIVRELEKRTLGVREVFKVRTQAH
;
A
#
# COMPACT_ATOMS: atom_id res chain seq x y z
N MET A 1 10.41 -21.27 31.23
CA MET A 1 11.21 -20.01 31.10
C MET A 1 10.46 -19.13 30.09
N ALA A 2 10.02 -17.94 30.49
CA ALA A 2 9.37 -17.05 29.55
C ALA A 2 10.45 -16.47 28.64
N GLU A 3 10.39 -16.78 27.36
CA GLU A 3 11.29 -16.21 26.36
C GLU A 3 10.99 -14.70 26.25
N ALA A 4 12.00 -13.88 26.45
CA ALA A 4 11.82 -12.43 26.40
C ALA A 4 11.40 -12.02 24.98
N ILE A 5 10.23 -11.40 24.88
CA ILE A 5 9.73 -10.86 23.60
C ILE A 5 10.74 -9.85 23.06
N ASP A 6 11.11 -9.98 21.80
CA ASP A 6 12.00 -9.02 21.13
C ASP A 6 11.44 -7.60 21.25
N PRO A 7 12.21 -6.62 21.77
CA PRO A 7 11.75 -5.25 21.93
C PRO A 7 11.29 -4.61 20.61
N GLY A 8 11.80 -5.05 19.45
CA GLY A 8 11.35 -4.60 18.13
C GLY A 8 9.92 -5.04 17.81
N VAL A 9 9.58 -6.28 18.16
CA VAL A 9 8.22 -6.84 18.00
C VAL A 9 7.22 -6.09 18.85
N LEU A 10 7.57 -5.92 20.14
CA LEU A 10 6.70 -5.18 21.08
C LEU A 10 6.43 -3.75 20.60
N LYS A 11 7.45 -3.09 20.05
CA LYS A 11 7.32 -1.73 19.50
C LYS A 11 6.33 -1.69 18.33
N ALA A 12 6.44 -2.62 17.36
CA ALA A 12 5.56 -2.65 16.20
C ALA A 12 4.08 -2.88 16.58
N PHE A 13 3.82 -3.77 17.55
CA PHE A 13 2.47 -3.99 18.05
C PHE A 13 1.96 -2.84 18.93
N THR A 14 2.83 -2.15 19.66
CA THR A 14 2.48 -0.95 20.42
C THR A 14 2.08 0.18 19.46
N GLU A 15 2.86 0.43 18.42
CA GLU A 15 2.53 1.43 17.39
C GLU A 15 1.20 1.10 16.67
N LEU A 16 0.96 -0.19 16.38
CA LEU A 16 -0.33 -0.63 15.85
C LEU A 16 -1.47 -0.36 16.86
N GLY A 17 -1.22 -0.65 18.14
CA GLY A 17 -2.16 -0.41 19.23
C GLY A 17 -2.53 1.07 19.37
N GLU A 18 -1.55 1.95 19.34
CA GLU A 18 -1.75 3.42 19.39
C GLU A 18 -2.51 3.91 18.16
N LYS A 19 -2.10 3.48 16.97
CA LYS A 19 -2.73 3.91 15.70
C LYS A 19 -4.21 3.57 15.62
N PHE A 20 -4.62 2.40 16.11
CA PHE A 20 -6.01 1.93 16.07
C PHE A 20 -6.70 2.00 17.41
N ASN A 21 -6.06 2.57 18.41
CA ASN A 21 -6.58 2.74 19.76
C ASN A 21 -7.04 1.40 20.38
N LEU A 22 -6.18 0.36 20.20
CA LEU A 22 -6.42 -0.97 20.78
C LEU A 22 -6.17 -0.93 22.29
N GLU A 23 -6.92 -1.73 23.03
CA GLU A 23 -6.69 -1.90 24.46
C GLU A 23 -5.33 -2.56 24.71
N PRO A 24 -4.53 -2.10 25.69
CA PRO A 24 -3.22 -2.70 25.99
C PRO A 24 -3.30 -4.21 26.25
N LYS A 25 -4.41 -4.67 26.83
CA LYS A 25 -4.68 -6.10 27.06
C LYS A 25 -4.73 -6.89 25.75
N VAL A 26 -5.34 -6.35 24.70
CA VAL A 26 -5.40 -6.96 23.37
C VAL A 26 -4.01 -7.03 22.76
N VAL A 27 -3.25 -5.94 22.82
CA VAL A 27 -1.86 -5.89 22.31
C VAL A 27 -0.97 -6.90 23.01
N THR A 28 -1.06 -6.98 24.34
CA THR A 28 -0.31 -7.96 25.13
C THR A 28 -0.73 -9.40 24.79
N TRP A 29 -2.01 -9.65 24.58
CA TRP A 29 -2.50 -10.97 24.20
C TRP A 29 -2.00 -11.40 22.82
N LEU A 30 -1.96 -10.49 21.85
CA LEU A 30 -1.43 -10.77 20.49
C LEU A 30 0.04 -11.19 20.51
N THR A 31 0.85 -10.63 21.40
CA THR A 31 2.30 -10.89 21.49
C THR A 31 2.69 -11.96 22.48
N SER A 32 1.79 -12.36 23.40
CA SER A 32 2.10 -13.31 24.46
C SER A 32 1.97 -14.76 23.98
N ASP A 33 2.82 -15.66 24.52
CA ASP A 33 2.78 -17.10 24.23
C ASP A 33 1.49 -17.78 24.76
N LYS A 34 0.80 -17.13 25.69
CA LYS A 34 -0.52 -17.60 26.19
C LYS A 34 -1.69 -17.15 25.32
N GLY A 35 -1.45 -16.18 24.42
CA GLY A 35 -2.40 -15.70 23.45
C GLY A 35 -2.04 -16.16 22.04
N LEU A 36 -1.99 -15.22 21.08
CA LEU A 36 -1.64 -15.54 19.70
C LEU A 36 -0.15 -15.86 19.50
N GLY A 37 0.74 -15.31 20.33
CA GLY A 37 2.18 -15.51 20.22
C GLY A 37 2.80 -14.92 18.96
N ALA A 38 2.19 -13.92 18.37
CA ALA A 38 2.69 -13.30 17.13
C ALA A 38 4.04 -12.61 17.38
N ARG A 39 5.02 -12.91 16.54
CA ARG A 39 6.36 -12.34 16.58
C ARG A 39 6.54 -11.22 15.56
N THR A 40 5.66 -11.15 14.56
CA THR A 40 5.62 -10.12 13.53
C THR A 40 4.19 -9.69 13.25
N LEU A 41 4.01 -8.52 12.62
CA LEU A 41 2.69 -8.11 12.14
C LEU A 41 2.16 -9.05 11.06
N ASP A 42 3.05 -9.68 10.31
CA ASP A 42 2.69 -10.69 9.32
C ASP A 42 2.15 -11.96 9.98
N ASP A 43 2.70 -12.41 11.13
CA ASP A 43 2.15 -13.54 11.87
C ASP A 43 0.70 -13.30 12.28
N PHE A 44 0.40 -12.08 12.77
CA PHE A 44 -0.98 -11.70 13.07
C PHE A 44 -1.85 -11.68 11.79
N LEU A 45 -1.32 -11.17 10.70
CA LEU A 45 -2.06 -11.11 9.43
C LEU A 45 -2.37 -12.51 8.89
N PHE A 46 -1.40 -13.44 8.96
CA PHE A 46 -1.54 -14.83 8.49
C PHE A 46 -2.34 -15.74 9.42
N SER A 47 -2.49 -15.36 10.69
CA SER A 47 -3.31 -16.12 11.65
C SER A 47 -4.81 -15.99 11.40
N CYS A 48 -5.22 -15.07 10.50
CA CYS A 48 -6.61 -14.80 10.17
C CYS A 48 -6.82 -14.85 8.66
N ASP A 49 -7.67 -15.73 8.20
CA ASP A 49 -8.07 -15.82 6.81
C ASP A 49 -9.15 -14.78 6.49
N ASP A 50 -10.06 -14.54 7.40
CA ASP A 50 -11.17 -13.62 7.24
C ASP A 50 -11.45 -12.77 8.51
N ALA A 51 -12.39 -11.83 8.36
CA ALA A 51 -12.82 -10.96 9.46
C ALA A 51 -13.50 -11.73 10.61
N LYS A 52 -13.94 -13.00 10.42
CA LYS A 52 -14.55 -13.81 11.48
C LYS A 52 -13.48 -14.30 12.42
N ASP A 53 -12.32 -14.68 11.88
CA ASP A 53 -11.17 -15.11 12.68
C ASP A 53 -10.66 -13.95 13.54
N VAL A 54 -10.56 -12.75 12.96
CA VAL A 54 -10.18 -11.54 13.71
C VAL A 54 -11.14 -11.26 14.87
N LYS A 55 -12.46 -11.43 14.64
CA LYS A 55 -13.47 -11.26 15.69
C LYS A 55 -13.31 -12.32 16.80
N LYS A 56 -12.96 -13.55 16.43
CA LYS A 56 -12.71 -14.61 17.40
C LYS A 56 -11.49 -14.29 18.26
N LEU A 57 -10.37 -13.90 17.63
CA LEU A 57 -9.16 -13.48 18.35
C LEU A 57 -9.42 -12.31 19.30
N ALA A 58 -10.18 -11.30 18.85
CA ALA A 58 -10.53 -10.16 19.71
C ALA A 58 -11.31 -10.56 20.96
N ARG A 59 -12.19 -11.58 20.87
CA ARG A 59 -12.95 -12.12 22.02
C ARG A 59 -12.06 -12.93 22.95
N GLU A 60 -11.16 -13.74 22.40
CA GLU A 60 -10.23 -14.56 23.18
C GLU A 60 -9.26 -13.70 24.02
N ALA A 61 -8.97 -12.48 23.58
CA ALA A 61 -8.18 -11.52 24.35
C ALA A 61 -8.93 -10.95 25.58
N GLU A 62 -10.21 -11.26 25.75
CA GLU A 62 -11.06 -10.81 26.87
C GLU A 62 -10.95 -9.29 27.13
N PRO A 63 -11.23 -8.43 26.16
CA PRO A 63 -11.14 -6.98 26.32
C PRO A 63 -12.23 -6.45 27.28
N GLU A 64 -12.03 -5.25 27.81
CA GLU A 64 -13.05 -4.59 28.66
C GLU A 64 -14.28 -4.21 27.83
N ASN A 65 -14.07 -3.79 26.56
CA ASN A 65 -15.14 -3.48 25.63
C ASN A 65 -15.03 -4.33 24.35
N GLU A 66 -15.70 -5.46 24.35
CA GLU A 66 -15.63 -6.45 23.25
C GLU A 66 -16.01 -5.83 21.90
N LEU A 67 -17.09 -5.06 21.81
CA LEU A 67 -17.54 -4.47 20.53
C LEU A 67 -16.51 -3.52 19.93
N MET A 68 -15.92 -2.67 20.78
CA MET A 68 -14.90 -1.72 20.36
C MET A 68 -13.60 -2.42 20.00
N ALA A 69 -13.17 -3.41 20.77
CA ALA A 69 -11.98 -4.17 20.50
C ALA A 69 -12.09 -4.94 19.18
N VAL A 70 -13.21 -5.61 18.93
CA VAL A 70 -13.52 -6.29 17.66
C VAL A 70 -13.46 -5.31 16.49
N SER A 71 -14.13 -4.16 16.60
CA SER A 71 -14.15 -3.17 15.51
C SER A 71 -12.75 -2.66 15.19
N ARG A 72 -12.00 -2.26 16.21
CA ARG A 72 -10.66 -1.68 16.08
C ARG A 72 -9.64 -2.71 15.56
N LEU A 73 -9.71 -3.94 16.06
CA LEU A 73 -8.82 -5.02 15.60
C LEU A 73 -9.09 -5.39 14.13
N CYS A 74 -10.38 -5.42 13.73
CA CYS A 74 -10.73 -5.61 12.33
C CYS A 74 -10.22 -4.46 11.44
N GLN A 75 -10.29 -3.21 11.89
CA GLN A 75 -9.73 -2.07 11.16
C GLN A 75 -8.21 -2.18 11.01
N ALA A 76 -7.50 -2.55 12.08
CA ALA A 76 -6.06 -2.78 12.06
C ALA A 76 -5.68 -3.88 11.07
N TRP A 77 -6.36 -5.03 11.12
CA TRP A 77 -6.12 -6.15 10.21
C TRP A 77 -6.37 -5.77 8.74
N HIS A 78 -7.48 -5.09 8.42
CA HIS A 78 -7.76 -4.61 7.07
C HIS A 78 -6.74 -3.59 6.57
N ALA A 79 -6.21 -2.74 7.45
CA ALA A 79 -5.17 -1.78 7.09
C ALA A 79 -3.85 -2.49 6.78
N LEU A 80 -3.44 -3.46 7.60
CA LEU A 80 -2.24 -4.27 7.36
C LEU A 80 -2.36 -5.07 6.07
N LYS A 81 -3.51 -5.71 5.82
CA LYS A 81 -3.77 -6.47 4.60
C LYS A 81 -3.63 -5.59 3.35
N ARG A 82 -4.26 -4.41 3.34
CA ARG A 82 -4.14 -3.45 2.23
C ARG A 82 -2.70 -2.97 2.01
N SER A 83 -1.97 -2.69 3.10
CA SER A 83 -0.55 -2.28 2.99
C SER A 83 0.31 -3.38 2.39
N ARG A 84 0.05 -4.63 2.76
CA ARG A 84 0.77 -5.79 2.23
C ARG A 84 0.43 -6.02 0.76
N ASP A 85 -0.87 -6.04 0.42
CA ASP A 85 -1.32 -6.24 -0.96
C ASP A 85 -0.72 -5.15 -1.87
N ALA A 86 -0.69 -3.89 -1.43
CA ALA A 86 -0.04 -2.80 -2.14
C ALA A 86 1.49 -3.01 -2.29
N ALA A 87 2.16 -3.52 -1.24
CA ALA A 87 3.59 -3.82 -1.30
C ALA A 87 3.91 -5.04 -2.18
N GLU A 88 3.02 -6.04 -2.21
CA GLU A 88 3.13 -7.19 -3.12
C GLU A 88 2.85 -6.78 -4.57
N ASP A 89 1.88 -5.91 -4.81
CA ASP A 89 1.62 -5.35 -6.14
C ASP A 89 2.83 -4.54 -6.64
N VAL A 90 3.47 -3.75 -5.78
CA VAL A 90 4.72 -3.05 -6.11
C VAL A 90 5.85 -4.05 -6.40
N LYS A 91 5.93 -5.18 -5.70
CA LYS A 91 6.92 -6.24 -5.97
C LYS A 91 6.61 -7.07 -7.20
N ARG A 92 5.33 -7.39 -7.46
CA ARG A 92 4.87 -8.11 -8.67
C ARG A 92 5.03 -7.27 -9.92
N VAL A 93 4.79 -5.99 -9.76
CA VAL A 93 5.15 -4.98 -10.71
C VAL A 93 6.67 -4.82 -10.72
N GLY A 94 7.49 -5.77 -10.33
CA GLY A 94 8.96 -5.80 -10.39
C GLY A 94 9.46 -5.05 -11.61
N LEU A 95 9.13 -3.79 -11.58
CA LEU A 95 9.44 -2.79 -12.57
C LEU A 95 10.95 -2.66 -12.47
N ASP A 96 11.59 -3.35 -13.40
CA ASP A 96 12.88 -2.90 -13.83
C ASP A 96 12.71 -1.41 -14.16
N THR A 97 12.97 -0.57 -13.15
CA THR A 97 12.75 0.88 -13.26
C THR A 97 13.64 1.48 -14.34
N SER A 98 14.70 0.77 -14.74
CA SER A 98 15.57 1.14 -15.85
C SER A 98 14.80 1.24 -17.17
N ASP A 99 13.85 0.33 -17.40
CA ASP A 99 13.03 0.30 -18.61
C ASP A 99 11.91 1.34 -18.63
N MET A 100 11.55 1.86 -17.45
CA MET A 100 10.46 2.85 -17.31
C MET A 100 10.92 4.30 -17.54
N ASP A 101 12.20 4.57 -17.31
CA ASP A 101 12.78 5.91 -17.48
C ASP A 101 13.36 6.11 -18.89
N GLU A 102 13.37 5.05 -19.71
CA GLU A 102 13.76 5.17 -21.10
C GLU A 102 12.69 5.91 -21.91
N LEU A 103 13.13 6.92 -22.66
CA LEU A 103 12.24 7.68 -23.54
C LEU A 103 11.66 6.80 -24.64
N LEU A 104 10.39 6.97 -24.96
CA LEU A 104 9.81 6.41 -26.15
C LEU A 104 10.47 7.01 -27.40
N PRO A 105 10.57 6.23 -28.49
CA PRO A 105 11.01 6.77 -29.78
C PRO A 105 10.17 8.00 -30.19
N SER A 106 10.81 9.02 -30.74
CA SER A 106 10.14 10.26 -31.16
C SER A 106 8.93 10.03 -32.07
N ALA A 107 9.01 9.05 -32.95
CA ALA A 107 7.90 8.66 -33.83
C ALA A 107 6.63 8.20 -33.05
N VAL A 108 6.81 7.58 -31.89
CA VAL A 108 5.68 7.15 -31.03
C VAL A 108 5.09 8.36 -30.29
N LEU A 109 5.92 9.28 -29.82
CA LEU A 109 5.48 10.52 -29.19
C LEU A 109 4.71 11.39 -30.19
N GLU A 110 5.20 11.55 -31.41
CA GLU A 110 4.51 12.29 -32.49
C GLU A 110 3.17 11.63 -32.87
N ASP A 111 3.08 10.29 -32.87
CA ASP A 111 1.80 9.60 -33.11
C ASP A 111 0.81 9.85 -31.99
N ILE A 112 1.25 9.89 -30.74
CA ILE A 112 0.41 10.23 -29.58
C ILE A 112 -0.13 11.66 -29.69
N GLU A 113 0.73 12.62 -30.02
CA GLU A 113 0.34 14.01 -30.22
C GLU A 113 -0.65 14.16 -31.38
N SER A 114 -0.38 13.46 -32.51
CA SER A 114 -1.27 13.47 -33.68
C SER A 114 -2.65 12.88 -33.35
N ARG A 115 -2.70 11.78 -32.58
CA ARG A 115 -3.97 11.19 -32.12
C ARG A 115 -4.70 12.13 -31.17
N HIS A 116 -4.00 12.80 -30.27
CA HIS A 116 -4.57 13.79 -29.38
C HIS A 116 -5.17 14.96 -30.19
N TRP A 117 -4.41 15.52 -31.13
CA TRP A 117 -4.89 16.56 -32.03
C TRP A 117 -6.11 16.11 -32.83
N ASN A 118 -6.08 14.91 -33.41
CA ASN A 118 -7.19 14.39 -34.21
C ASN A 118 -8.47 14.22 -33.39
N ARG A 119 -8.35 13.86 -32.11
CA ARG A 119 -9.48 13.63 -31.22
C ARG A 119 -10.06 14.91 -30.64
N TYR A 120 -9.19 15.83 -30.21
CA TYR A 120 -9.62 17.01 -29.44
C TYR A 120 -9.52 18.30 -30.23
N LYS A 121 -8.85 18.31 -31.41
CA LYS A 121 -8.64 19.47 -32.26
C LYS A 121 -7.97 20.66 -31.55
N MET A 122 -7.17 20.35 -30.53
CA MET A 122 -6.39 21.31 -29.76
C MET A 122 -5.00 20.76 -29.47
N SER A 123 -4.00 21.61 -29.54
CA SER A 123 -2.66 21.33 -29.08
C SER A 123 -2.55 21.69 -27.59
N TRP A 124 -1.65 21.02 -26.90
CA TRP A 124 -1.30 21.41 -25.54
C TRP A 124 -0.62 22.79 -25.58
N PRO A 125 -1.03 23.73 -24.73
CA PRO A 125 -0.22 24.93 -24.51
C PRO A 125 1.19 24.48 -24.05
N PRO A 126 2.27 25.16 -24.51
CA PRO A 126 3.63 24.76 -24.16
C PRO A 126 3.86 24.61 -22.66
N GLU A 127 3.22 25.47 -21.86
CA GLU A 127 3.31 25.47 -20.39
C GLU A 127 2.58 24.27 -19.74
N MET A 128 1.64 23.66 -20.46
CA MET A 128 0.83 22.52 -19.98
C MET A 128 1.20 21.21 -20.69
N SER A 129 2.09 21.25 -21.68
CA SER A 129 2.55 20.04 -22.35
C SER A 129 3.31 19.15 -21.36
N PRO A 130 2.90 17.90 -21.20
CA PRO A 130 3.64 17.00 -20.33
C PRO A 130 5.02 16.72 -20.92
N ALA A 131 6.04 16.58 -20.06
CA ALA A 131 7.37 16.19 -20.50
C ALA A 131 7.34 14.78 -21.12
N ASP A 132 8.17 14.54 -22.14
CA ASP A 132 8.25 13.26 -22.86
C ASP A 132 8.52 12.08 -21.93
N THR A 133 9.28 12.30 -20.85
CA THR A 133 9.52 11.30 -19.80
C THR A 133 8.23 10.88 -19.10
N VAL A 134 7.32 11.82 -18.87
CA VAL A 134 6.03 11.54 -18.23
C VAL A 134 5.12 10.78 -19.18
N VAL A 135 5.06 11.19 -20.44
CA VAL A 135 4.28 10.50 -21.48
C VAL A 135 4.79 9.08 -21.67
N SER A 136 6.11 8.91 -21.84
CA SER A 136 6.76 7.62 -22.02
C SER A 136 6.44 6.67 -20.87
N ARG A 137 6.52 7.16 -19.65
CA ARG A 137 6.24 6.37 -18.47
C ARG A 137 4.76 5.98 -18.34
N ILE A 138 3.83 6.89 -18.64
CA ILE A 138 2.39 6.59 -18.64
C ILE A 138 2.05 5.53 -19.68
N VAL A 139 2.61 5.63 -20.90
CA VAL A 139 2.37 4.65 -21.96
C VAL A 139 2.86 3.27 -21.54
N ARG A 140 4.07 3.18 -20.98
CA ARG A 140 4.62 1.89 -20.50
C ARG A 140 3.82 1.31 -19.34
N GLU A 141 3.32 2.13 -18.43
CA GLU A 141 2.42 1.66 -17.36
C GLU A 141 1.08 1.14 -17.93
N LEU A 142 0.55 1.79 -18.97
CA LEU A 142 -0.64 1.30 -19.67
C LEU A 142 -0.39 -0.04 -20.36
N GLU A 143 0.73 -0.17 -21.07
CA GLU A 143 1.12 -1.43 -21.73
C GLU A 143 1.29 -2.58 -20.73
N LYS A 144 1.92 -2.30 -19.60
CA LYS A 144 2.12 -3.26 -18.51
C LYS A 144 0.88 -3.45 -17.63
N ARG A 145 -0.21 -2.70 -17.87
CA ARG A 145 -1.43 -2.65 -17.03
C ARG A 145 -1.17 -2.33 -15.55
N THR A 146 -0.19 -1.46 -15.31
CA THR A 146 0.32 -1.15 -13.97
C THR A 146 0.08 0.30 -13.57
N LEU A 147 -0.97 0.94 -14.09
CA LEU A 147 -1.31 2.31 -13.77
C LEU A 147 -1.43 2.53 -12.27
N GLY A 148 -0.50 3.30 -11.71
CA GLY A 148 -0.51 3.72 -10.31
C GLY A 148 -1.08 5.12 -10.13
N VAL A 149 -1.64 5.39 -8.96
CA VAL A 149 -2.04 6.75 -8.57
C VAL A 149 -0.77 7.58 -8.35
N ARG A 150 -0.67 8.69 -9.05
CA ARG A 150 0.48 9.61 -8.94
C ARG A 150 0.07 10.90 -8.25
N GLU A 151 0.98 11.43 -7.48
CA GLU A 151 0.85 12.78 -6.95
C GLU A 151 1.00 13.79 -8.11
N VAL A 152 -0.06 14.50 -8.42
CA VAL A 152 -0.13 15.48 -9.53
C VAL A 152 0.99 16.53 -9.45
N PHE A 153 1.42 16.86 -8.24
CA PHE A 153 2.49 17.87 -8.01
C PHE A 153 3.90 17.41 -8.44
N LYS A 154 4.10 16.13 -8.72
CA LYS A 154 5.38 15.59 -9.21
C LYS A 154 5.47 15.52 -10.73
N VAL A 155 4.37 15.79 -11.41
CA VAL A 155 4.36 15.84 -12.89
C VAL A 155 5.05 17.13 -13.33
N ARG A 156 6.23 16.99 -13.93
CA ARG A 156 6.94 18.13 -14.54
C ARG A 156 6.37 18.39 -15.92
N THR A 157 6.05 19.64 -16.20
CA THR A 157 5.76 20.12 -17.55
C THR A 157 7.07 20.51 -18.24
N GLN A 158 7.03 20.56 -19.56
CA GLN A 158 8.16 21.12 -20.33
C GLN A 158 8.27 22.60 -19.97
N ALA A 159 9.31 22.93 -19.21
CA ALA A 159 9.65 24.34 -18.98
C ALA A 159 10.49 24.81 -20.16
N HIS A 160 10.08 25.93 -20.78
CA HIS A 160 10.85 26.65 -21.77
C HIS A 160 11.96 27.43 -21.09
#